data_df54497ab45d33a12b4dba8a719625ce
#
_entry.id   df54497ab45d33a12b4dba8a719625ce
#
_cell.length_a   1.000
_cell.length_b   1.000
_cell.length_c   1.000
_cell.angle_alpha   90.00
_cell.angle_beta   90.00
_cell.angle_gamma   90.00
#
_symmetry.space_group_name_H-M   'P 1'
#
loop_
_entity.id
_entity.type
_entity.pdbx_description
1 polymer ?
#
loop_
_entity_poly.entity_id
_entity_poly.type
_entity_poly.pdbx_seq_one_letter_code
_entity_poly.pdbx_strand_id
1 'polypeptide(L)'
;IGCQKATTGYIYCSDTPENGGYGEDHVTAFDTGALAVMALVNGQVDAVVIDNEPAKAFVAQNPGLKILDTEFAVEDYAIGFAKGNTALLEAVNTAMAELKADGTFQNIVDKYITAE
;
A
#
# COMPACT_ATOMS: atom_id res chain seq x y z
N ILE A 1 -4.26 15.46 -3.08
CA ILE A 1 -3.64 14.15 -2.82
C ILE A 1 -4.31 13.12 -3.73
N GLY A 2 -3.51 12.28 -4.43
CA GLY A 2 -4.01 11.13 -5.20
C GLY A 2 -4.00 9.86 -4.37
N CYS A 3 -5.08 9.07 -4.41
CA CYS A 3 -5.18 7.76 -3.76
C CYS A 3 -5.87 6.76 -4.67
N GLN A 4 -5.59 5.46 -4.49
CA GLN A 4 -6.39 4.44 -5.13
C GLN A 4 -7.72 4.27 -4.38
N LYS A 5 -8.82 4.11 -5.11
CA LYS A 5 -10.16 3.88 -4.54
C LYS A 5 -10.19 2.67 -3.62
N ALA A 6 -11.01 2.74 -2.57
CA ALA A 6 -11.26 1.65 -1.63
C ALA A 6 -10.02 1.08 -0.93
N THR A 7 -8.97 1.87 -0.79
CA THR A 7 -7.78 1.54 0.02
C THR A 7 -7.81 2.26 1.35
N THR A 8 -7.05 1.79 2.32
CA THR A 8 -6.86 2.45 3.62
C THR A 8 -6.25 3.84 3.45
N GLY A 9 -5.31 4.01 2.51
CA GLY A 9 -4.75 5.32 2.18
C GLY A 9 -5.81 6.34 1.74
N TYR A 10 -6.78 5.92 0.91
CA TYR A 10 -7.91 6.78 0.55
C TYR A 10 -8.76 7.13 1.77
N ILE A 11 -9.14 6.12 2.58
CA ILE A 11 -9.99 6.32 3.77
C ILE A 11 -9.32 7.30 4.74
N TYR A 12 -8.05 7.13 5.06
CA TYR A 12 -7.34 8.00 5.97
C TYR A 12 -7.17 9.43 5.44
N CYS A 13 -6.85 9.59 4.15
CA CYS A 13 -6.67 10.91 3.57
C CYS A 13 -7.99 11.68 3.46
N SER A 14 -9.10 11.00 3.08
CA SER A 14 -10.40 11.64 2.87
C SER A 14 -11.20 11.87 4.14
N ASP A 15 -10.78 11.32 5.28
CA ASP A 15 -11.42 11.57 6.57
C ASP A 15 -11.31 13.06 6.97
N THR A 16 -12.11 13.45 7.95
CA THR A 16 -12.15 14.84 8.41
C THR A 16 -10.86 15.25 9.11
N PRO A 17 -10.52 16.56 9.15
CA PRO A 17 -9.35 17.03 9.88
C PRO A 17 -9.37 16.71 11.38
N GLU A 18 -10.56 16.62 11.98
CA GLU A 18 -10.72 16.22 13.39
C GLU A 18 -10.25 14.79 13.66
N ASN A 19 -10.34 13.92 12.64
CA ASN A 19 -9.86 12.53 12.69
C ASN A 19 -8.44 12.36 12.12
N GLY A 20 -7.78 13.45 11.75
CA GLY A 20 -6.43 13.45 11.21
C GLY A 20 -6.35 13.31 9.69
N GLY A 21 -7.48 13.32 8.99
CA GLY A 21 -7.54 13.35 7.52
C GLY A 21 -7.41 14.76 6.95
N TYR A 22 -7.55 14.88 5.65
CA TYR A 22 -7.46 16.16 4.92
C TYR A 22 -8.81 16.62 4.35
N GLY A 23 -9.84 15.78 4.43
CA GLY A 23 -11.17 16.01 3.84
C GLY A 23 -11.26 15.53 2.37
N GLU A 24 -12.45 15.09 1.97
CA GLU A 24 -12.71 14.57 0.60
C GLU A 24 -12.33 15.56 -0.51
N ASP A 25 -12.53 16.85 -0.28
CA ASP A 25 -12.27 17.91 -1.26
C ASP A 25 -10.78 18.04 -1.63
N HIS A 26 -9.89 17.49 -0.79
CA HIS A 26 -8.44 17.48 -1.01
C HIS A 26 -7.90 16.16 -1.56
N VAL A 27 -8.79 15.18 -1.81
CA VAL A 27 -8.38 13.83 -2.22
C VAL A 27 -9.04 13.44 -3.55
N THR A 28 -8.22 13.06 -4.51
CA THR A 28 -8.68 12.53 -5.79
C THR A 28 -8.51 11.02 -5.80
N ALA A 29 -9.64 10.30 -5.97
CA ALA A 29 -9.67 8.85 -6.03
C ALA A 29 -9.46 8.34 -7.46
N PHE A 30 -8.48 7.47 -7.66
CA PHE A 30 -8.16 6.83 -8.94
C PHE A 30 -8.51 5.35 -8.90
N ASP A 31 -8.77 4.76 -10.06
CA ASP A 31 -9.09 3.33 -10.16
C ASP A 31 -7.88 2.43 -9.86
N THR A 32 -6.66 2.91 -10.16
CA THR A 32 -5.41 2.19 -9.90
C THR A 32 -4.34 3.12 -9.31
N GLY A 33 -3.35 2.53 -8.63
CA GLY A 33 -2.18 3.25 -8.16
C GLY A 33 -1.37 3.87 -9.30
N ALA A 34 -1.27 3.17 -10.44
CA ALA A 34 -0.60 3.68 -11.63
C ALA A 34 -1.24 4.98 -12.16
N LEU A 35 -2.58 5.06 -12.20
CA LEU A 35 -3.27 6.29 -12.60
C LEU A 35 -3.03 7.44 -11.62
N ALA A 36 -2.97 7.16 -10.31
CA ALA A 36 -2.63 8.17 -9.32
C ALA A 36 -1.20 8.70 -9.51
N VAL A 37 -0.25 7.82 -9.76
CA VAL A 37 1.16 8.19 -10.04
C VAL A 37 1.29 8.95 -11.35
N MET A 38 0.57 8.57 -12.41
CA MET A 38 0.52 9.34 -13.66
C MET A 38 -0.03 10.76 -13.42
N ALA A 39 -1.04 10.92 -12.60
CA ALA A 39 -1.59 12.22 -12.24
C ALA A 39 -0.56 13.07 -11.48
N LEU A 40 0.26 12.47 -10.61
CA LEU A 40 1.38 13.14 -9.93
C LEU A 40 2.45 13.61 -10.93
N VAL A 41 2.88 12.72 -11.83
CA VAL A 41 3.88 13.04 -12.87
C VAL A 41 3.40 14.20 -13.77
N ASN A 42 2.10 14.24 -14.07
CA ASN A 42 1.47 15.29 -14.88
C ASN A 42 1.11 16.56 -14.09
N GLY A 43 1.41 16.65 -12.80
CA GLY A 43 1.11 17.81 -11.96
C GLY A 43 -0.38 18.03 -11.67
N GLN A 44 -1.19 17.00 -11.80
CA GLN A 44 -2.63 17.04 -11.50
C GLN A 44 -2.92 16.85 -10.00
N VAL A 45 -2.00 16.20 -9.29
CA VAL A 45 -1.99 16.08 -7.83
C VAL A 45 -0.57 16.37 -7.32
N ASP A 46 -0.45 16.79 -6.08
CA ASP A 46 0.84 17.18 -5.47
C ASP A 46 1.55 16.02 -4.76
N ALA A 47 0.78 15.01 -4.36
CA ALA A 47 1.28 13.82 -3.66
C ALA A 47 0.38 12.62 -3.97
N VAL A 48 0.92 11.42 -3.79
CA VAL A 48 0.17 10.15 -3.82
C VAL A 48 0.40 9.42 -2.52
N VAL A 49 -0.66 8.90 -1.91
CA VAL A 49 -0.61 7.99 -0.76
C VAL A 49 -0.94 6.59 -1.23
N ILE A 50 0.02 5.69 -1.06
CA ILE A 50 -0.02 4.30 -1.52
C ILE A 50 0.91 3.46 -0.65
N ASP A 51 0.73 2.15 -0.63
CA ASP A 51 1.59 1.22 0.09
C ASP A 51 3.07 1.35 -0.31
N ASN A 52 3.96 1.13 0.65
CA ASN A 52 5.40 1.38 0.48
C ASN A 52 6.04 0.53 -0.63
N GLU A 53 5.70 -0.75 -0.76
CA GLU A 53 6.33 -1.60 -1.78
C GLU A 53 5.92 -1.21 -3.21
N PRO A 54 4.64 -1.01 -3.55
CA PRO A 54 4.27 -0.38 -4.81
C PRO A 54 4.90 1.00 -5.03
N ALA A 55 4.99 1.84 -3.99
CA ALA A 55 5.62 3.16 -4.09
C ALA A 55 7.08 3.06 -4.55
N LYS A 56 7.87 2.13 -3.97
CA LYS A 56 9.26 1.88 -4.39
C LYS A 56 9.36 1.50 -5.87
N ALA A 57 8.47 0.62 -6.33
CA ALA A 57 8.43 0.19 -7.72
C ALA A 57 8.09 1.37 -8.67
N PHE A 58 7.12 2.21 -8.32
CA PHE A 58 6.78 3.41 -9.11
C PHE A 58 7.92 4.43 -9.15
N VAL A 59 8.56 4.70 -8.03
CA VAL A 59 9.70 5.65 -7.98
C VAL A 59 10.87 5.15 -8.81
N ALA A 60 11.15 3.85 -8.81
CA ALA A 60 12.20 3.26 -9.65
C ALA A 60 11.96 3.48 -11.16
N GLN A 61 10.69 3.55 -11.59
CA GLN A 61 10.32 3.74 -13.00
C GLN A 61 10.08 5.22 -13.39
N ASN A 62 9.95 6.11 -12.42
CA ASN A 62 9.64 7.53 -12.64
C ASN A 62 10.72 8.42 -12.02
N PRO A 63 11.84 8.69 -12.74
CA PRO A 63 12.89 9.59 -12.26
C PRO A 63 12.29 10.97 -11.92
N GLY A 64 12.59 11.47 -10.73
CA GLY A 64 12.06 12.74 -10.22
C GLY A 64 10.98 12.60 -9.18
N LEU A 65 10.39 11.40 -9.00
CA LEU A 65 9.58 11.08 -7.84
C LEU A 65 10.46 10.63 -6.67
N LYS A 66 9.98 10.82 -5.47
CA LYS A 66 10.60 10.33 -4.23
C LYS A 66 9.55 9.85 -3.24
N ILE A 67 9.92 8.91 -2.39
CA ILE A 67 9.15 8.57 -1.20
C ILE A 67 9.59 9.52 -0.10
N LEU A 68 8.65 10.05 0.68
CA LEU A 68 8.96 10.88 1.82
C LEU A 68 9.48 9.99 2.97
N ASP A 69 10.40 10.52 3.77
CA ASP A 69 11.00 9.79 4.91
C ASP A 69 10.03 9.65 6.11
N THR A 70 8.91 10.38 6.08
CA THR A 70 7.88 10.32 7.11
C THR A 70 6.85 9.24 6.78
N GLU A 71 6.64 8.30 7.70
CA GLU A 71 5.57 7.33 7.60
C GLU A 71 4.21 8.03 7.74
N PHE A 72 3.29 7.76 6.80
CA PHE A 72 1.91 8.27 6.88
C PHE A 72 1.06 7.41 7.82
N ALA A 73 1.16 6.09 7.68
CA ALA A 73 0.53 5.11 8.56
C ALA A 73 1.41 3.85 8.59
N VAL A 74 1.43 3.16 9.73
CA VAL A 74 2.05 1.85 9.86
C VAL A 74 0.94 0.82 9.95
N GLU A 75 0.92 -0.12 9.01
CA GLU A 75 -0.10 -1.16 8.91
C GLU A 75 0.53 -2.55 8.84
N ASP A 76 -0.15 -3.50 9.45
CA ASP A 76 0.18 -4.92 9.34
C ASP A 76 -0.84 -5.64 8.46
N TYR A 77 -0.36 -6.52 7.60
CA TYR A 77 -1.21 -7.43 6.84
C TYR A 77 -1.38 -8.75 7.57
N ALA A 78 -2.58 -9.28 7.60
CA ALA A 78 -2.88 -10.54 8.26
C ALA A 78 -3.82 -11.43 7.43
N ILE A 79 -3.68 -12.75 7.62
CA ILE A 79 -4.59 -13.74 7.04
C ILE A 79 -5.65 -14.06 8.09
N GLY A 80 -6.93 -13.84 7.78
CA GLY A 80 -8.06 -14.18 8.65
C GLY A 80 -8.46 -15.62 8.53
N PHE A 81 -8.76 -16.26 9.66
CA PHE A 81 -9.28 -17.64 9.74
C PHE A 81 -10.62 -17.68 10.47
N ALA A 82 -11.47 -18.65 10.12
CA ALA A 82 -12.69 -18.90 10.88
C ALA A 82 -12.33 -19.24 12.33
N LYS A 83 -13.08 -18.68 13.28
CA LYS A 83 -12.89 -18.94 14.71
C LYS A 83 -12.95 -20.44 15.01
N GLY A 84 -11.96 -20.96 15.71
CA GLY A 84 -11.84 -22.38 16.07
C GLY A 84 -11.11 -23.24 15.02
N ASN A 85 -10.73 -22.70 13.85
CA ASN A 85 -9.91 -23.42 12.87
C ASN A 85 -8.41 -23.33 13.20
N THR A 86 -8.05 -23.82 14.38
CA THR A 86 -6.68 -23.74 14.91
C THR A 86 -5.68 -24.57 14.10
N ALA A 87 -6.10 -25.72 13.58
CA ALA A 87 -5.21 -26.57 12.78
C ALA A 87 -4.74 -25.87 11.50
N LEU A 88 -5.63 -25.16 10.79
CA LEU A 88 -5.25 -24.40 9.60
C LEU A 88 -4.39 -23.19 9.96
N LEU A 89 -4.73 -22.49 11.04
CA LEU A 89 -3.95 -21.35 11.54
C LEU A 89 -2.49 -21.77 11.85
N GLU A 90 -2.32 -22.86 12.56
CA GLU A 90 -0.99 -23.38 12.92
C GLU A 90 -0.19 -23.84 11.68
N ALA A 91 -0.84 -24.53 10.76
CA ALA A 91 -0.20 -24.98 9.51
C ALA A 91 0.26 -23.78 8.67
N VAL A 92 -0.57 -22.74 8.51
CA VAL A 92 -0.21 -21.55 7.75
C VAL A 92 0.88 -20.74 8.45
N ASN A 93 0.83 -20.56 9.76
CA ASN A 93 1.87 -19.86 10.50
C ASN A 93 3.25 -20.59 10.39
N THR A 94 3.23 -21.91 10.44
CA THR A 94 4.45 -22.73 10.26
C THR A 94 5.01 -22.53 8.85
N ALA A 95 4.20 -22.68 7.82
CA ALA A 95 4.61 -22.47 6.43
C ALA A 95 5.13 -21.05 6.19
N MET A 96 4.46 -20.02 6.74
CA MET A 96 4.92 -18.63 6.65
C MET A 96 6.28 -18.42 7.31
N ALA A 97 6.52 -19.05 8.46
CA ALA A 97 7.82 -18.96 9.13
C ALA A 97 8.94 -19.61 8.29
N GLU A 98 8.68 -20.76 7.68
CA GLU A 98 9.61 -21.44 6.77
C GLU A 98 9.91 -20.60 5.53
N LEU A 99 8.88 -20.07 4.85
CA LEU A 99 9.02 -19.22 3.66
C LEU A 99 9.79 -17.92 3.93
N LYS A 100 9.64 -17.35 5.13
CA LYS A 100 10.42 -16.18 5.55
C LYS A 100 11.88 -16.56 5.83
N ALA A 101 12.11 -17.70 6.45
CA ALA A 101 13.47 -18.16 6.82
C ALA A 101 14.32 -18.51 5.59
N ASP A 102 13.74 -19.10 4.56
CA ASP A 102 14.45 -19.52 3.34
C ASP A 102 14.50 -18.44 2.23
N GLY A 103 13.88 -17.26 2.46
CA GLY A 103 13.84 -16.15 1.52
C GLY A 103 12.78 -16.25 0.42
N THR A 104 12.01 -17.34 0.36
CA THR A 104 10.96 -17.53 -0.66
C THR A 104 9.87 -16.47 -0.55
N PHE A 105 9.51 -16.07 0.67
CA PHE A 105 8.53 -15.00 0.90
C PHE A 105 8.96 -13.70 0.22
N GLN A 106 10.21 -13.27 0.42
CA GLN A 106 10.71 -12.04 -0.21
C GLN A 106 10.75 -12.16 -1.73
N ASN A 107 11.18 -13.29 -2.27
CA ASN A 107 11.15 -13.51 -3.72
C ASN A 107 9.75 -13.42 -4.33
N ILE A 108 8.71 -13.83 -3.59
CA ILE A 108 7.31 -13.68 -4.02
C ILE A 108 6.91 -12.21 -4.00
N VAL A 109 7.24 -11.47 -2.94
CA VAL A 109 6.99 -10.03 -2.85
C VAL A 109 7.62 -9.31 -4.04
N ASP A 110 8.91 -9.52 -4.27
CA ASP A 110 9.67 -8.88 -5.35
C ASP A 110 9.14 -9.22 -6.76
N LYS A 111 8.51 -10.38 -6.91
CA LYS A 111 7.93 -10.82 -8.18
C LYS A 111 6.57 -10.20 -8.48
N TYR A 112 5.73 -10.03 -7.48
CA TYR A 112 4.32 -9.68 -7.67
C TYR A 112 3.96 -8.25 -7.23
N ILE A 113 4.77 -7.63 -6.38
CA ILE A 113 4.58 -6.23 -6.02
C ILE A 113 5.50 -5.38 -6.91
N THR A 114 4.99 -5.02 -8.07
CA THR A 114 5.68 -4.23 -9.09
C THR A 114 4.86 -3.00 -9.43
N ALA A 115 5.46 -1.99 -10.05
CA ALA A 115 4.71 -0.89 -10.65
C ALA A 115 4.06 -1.40 -11.96
N GLU A 116 2.75 -1.56 -11.97
CA GLU A 116 1.98 -1.93 -13.17
C GLU A 116 1.70 -0.70 -14.04
#